data_4647b0908ef8865ac3556f73c4d65dc6
#
_entry.id   4647b0908ef8865ac3556f73c4d65dc6
#
_cell.length_a   1.000
_cell.length_b   1.000
_cell.length_c   1.000
_cell.angle_alpha   90.00
_cell.angle_beta   90.00
_cell.angle_gamma   90.00
#
_symmetry.space_group_name_H-M   'P 1'
#
loop_
_entity.id
_entity.type
_entity.pdbx_description
1 polymer ?
#
loop_
_entity_poly.entity_id
_entity_poly.type
_entity_poly.pdbx_seq_one_letter_code
_entity_poly.pdbx_strand_id
1 'polypeptide(L)'
;MTRPYLGNPKYTIEVLQKYGFVFQKRFGQNFLIDTRVLDRIIEASEITKDDFVLEIGPGIGTMTQYLADAAREVTAVEIDDALIPILQDTLKEWDNVSVIHGDILKTDIRKIADEKNQGRPIKVVANLPYYITTPIIMGLFESHVPVDSITVMVQKEVADRMQTGPGSKDYGALSLAVQYYAKPEIVANVPPNCFMPRPKVGSAVIRLTRHQNPPVQAKDEKLMFRIIRASFNQRRKTLANGSKNSQELQFTKEQVEQAITECGLPLNIRGEALTLEQFAALADIFVDMK
;
A
#
# COMPACT_ATOMS: atom_id res chain seq x y z
N MET A 1 -32.20 -2.88 -18.82
CA MET A 1 -32.28 -2.37 -17.44
C MET A 1 -30.89 -1.86 -17.06
N THR A 2 -30.78 -0.65 -16.51
CA THR A 2 -29.48 -0.12 -16.07
C THR A 2 -28.99 -0.94 -14.87
N ARG A 3 -27.75 -1.42 -14.93
CA ARG A 3 -27.10 -2.16 -13.83
C ARG A 3 -27.08 -1.31 -12.55
N PRO A 4 -27.47 -1.84 -11.37
CA PRO A 4 -27.42 -1.08 -10.13
C PRO A 4 -25.97 -0.97 -9.64
N TYR A 5 -25.36 0.22 -9.77
CA TYR A 5 -24.04 0.47 -9.23
C TYR A 5 -24.07 0.77 -7.74
N LEU A 6 -23.31 0.02 -6.97
CA LEU A 6 -23.24 0.12 -5.50
C LEU A 6 -22.55 1.40 -5.01
N GLY A 7 -21.92 2.17 -5.88
CA GLY A 7 -21.48 3.53 -5.56
C GLY A 7 -22.62 4.48 -5.17
N ASN A 8 -23.86 4.14 -5.55
CA ASN A 8 -25.04 4.83 -5.07
C ASN A 8 -25.47 4.28 -3.70
N PRO A 9 -25.56 5.14 -2.64
CA PRO A 9 -25.90 4.72 -1.28
C PRO A 9 -27.20 3.90 -1.18
N LYS A 10 -28.19 4.19 -2.02
CA LYS A 10 -29.48 3.48 -2.05
C LYS A 10 -29.26 1.98 -2.31
N TYR A 11 -28.51 1.64 -3.36
CA TYR A 11 -28.30 0.23 -3.72
C TYR A 11 -27.40 -0.50 -2.71
N THR A 12 -26.41 0.18 -2.14
CA THR A 12 -25.62 -0.35 -1.04
C THR A 12 -26.49 -0.72 0.16
N ILE A 13 -27.41 0.17 0.58
CA ILE A 13 -28.32 -0.10 1.70
C ILE A 13 -29.26 -1.27 1.38
N GLU A 14 -29.82 -1.33 0.18
CA GLU A 14 -30.67 -2.42 -0.25
C GLU A 14 -29.96 -3.77 -0.18
N VAL A 15 -28.71 -3.86 -0.64
CA VAL A 15 -27.90 -5.07 -0.57
C VAL A 15 -27.61 -5.46 0.89
N LEU A 16 -27.17 -4.53 1.71
CA LEU A 16 -26.88 -4.80 3.13
C LEU A 16 -28.10 -5.29 3.88
N GLN A 17 -29.30 -4.71 3.61
CA GLN A 17 -30.56 -5.13 4.20
C GLN A 17 -30.99 -6.51 3.70
N LYS A 18 -30.86 -6.78 2.39
CA LYS A 18 -31.22 -8.07 1.77
C LYS A 18 -30.48 -9.24 2.44
N TYR A 19 -29.20 -9.03 2.80
CA TYR A 19 -28.37 -10.07 3.41
C TYR A 19 -28.32 -9.99 4.94
N GLY A 20 -29.01 -9.03 5.58
CA GLY A 20 -28.89 -8.82 7.02
C GLY A 20 -27.44 -8.59 7.46
N PHE A 21 -26.64 -7.93 6.62
CA PHE A 21 -25.20 -7.82 6.85
C PHE A 21 -24.86 -6.99 8.09
N VAL A 22 -23.98 -7.52 8.93
CA VAL A 22 -23.49 -6.88 10.14
C VAL A 22 -21.99 -6.58 9.99
N PHE A 23 -21.64 -5.30 10.06
CA PHE A 23 -20.25 -4.85 9.95
C PHE A 23 -19.35 -5.47 11.02
N GLN A 24 -18.26 -6.07 10.60
CA GLN A 24 -17.29 -6.70 11.50
C GLN A 24 -16.14 -5.73 11.80
N LYS A 25 -16.09 -5.25 13.06
CA LYS A 25 -15.05 -4.32 13.50
C LYS A 25 -13.62 -4.85 13.31
N ARG A 26 -13.43 -6.18 13.43
CA ARG A 26 -12.11 -6.82 13.25
C ARG A 26 -11.53 -6.63 11.85
N PHE A 27 -12.38 -6.44 10.84
CA PHE A 27 -11.95 -6.23 9.46
C PHE A 27 -11.89 -4.75 9.06
N GLY A 28 -12.25 -3.81 9.96
CA GLY A 28 -12.19 -2.38 9.67
C GLY A 28 -13.04 -1.94 8.50
N GLN A 29 -14.17 -2.61 8.24
CA GLN A 29 -15.03 -2.42 7.08
C GLN A 29 -15.62 -1.01 7.02
N ASN A 30 -15.32 -0.26 5.95
CA ASN A 30 -15.91 1.02 5.60
C ASN A 30 -16.15 1.02 4.09
N PHE A 31 -17.40 0.79 3.66
CA PHE A 31 -17.74 0.70 2.25
C PHE A 31 -17.85 2.10 1.64
N LEU A 32 -17.22 2.29 0.50
CA LEU A 32 -17.27 3.54 -0.25
C LEU A 32 -18.65 3.67 -0.93
N ILE A 33 -19.31 4.81 -0.74
CA ILE A 33 -20.65 5.11 -1.23
C ILE A 33 -20.72 6.46 -1.96
N ASP A 34 -19.63 6.88 -2.60
CA ASP A 34 -19.58 8.11 -3.38
C ASP A 34 -19.00 7.82 -4.78
N THR A 35 -19.85 7.97 -5.80
CA THR A 35 -19.50 7.68 -7.20
C THR A 35 -18.37 8.55 -7.72
N ARG A 36 -18.29 9.82 -7.29
CA ARG A 36 -17.24 10.75 -7.71
C ARG A 36 -15.86 10.32 -7.21
N VAL A 37 -15.81 9.70 -6.03
CA VAL A 37 -14.55 9.14 -5.50
C VAL A 37 -14.17 7.90 -6.28
N LEU A 38 -15.14 7.04 -6.61
CA LEU A 38 -14.90 5.85 -7.46
C LEU A 38 -14.38 6.25 -8.83
N ASP A 39 -15.01 7.22 -9.49
CA ASP A 39 -14.56 7.73 -10.79
C ASP A 39 -13.11 8.24 -10.74
N ARG A 40 -12.75 8.98 -9.67
CA ARG A 40 -11.38 9.46 -9.47
C ARG A 40 -10.38 8.32 -9.24
N ILE A 41 -10.77 7.26 -8.53
CA ILE A 41 -9.92 6.09 -8.34
C ILE A 41 -9.64 5.43 -9.69
N ILE A 42 -10.66 5.23 -10.51
CA ILE A 42 -10.52 4.61 -11.84
C ILE A 42 -9.64 5.48 -12.74
N GLU A 43 -9.90 6.78 -12.81
CA GLU A 43 -9.09 7.74 -13.59
C GLU A 43 -7.62 7.69 -13.15
N ALA A 44 -7.37 7.81 -11.84
CA ALA A 44 -6.02 7.80 -11.29
C ALA A 44 -5.28 6.47 -11.46
N SER A 45 -6.01 5.37 -11.56
CA SER A 45 -5.43 4.03 -11.78
C SER A 45 -4.97 3.81 -13.22
N GLU A 46 -5.36 4.69 -14.16
CA GLU A 46 -5.04 4.59 -15.60
C GLU A 46 -5.28 3.19 -16.16
N ILE A 47 -6.39 2.56 -15.73
CA ILE A 47 -6.75 1.21 -16.14
C ILE A 47 -7.32 1.24 -17.55
N THR A 48 -6.89 0.28 -18.38
CA THR A 48 -7.35 0.08 -19.74
C THR A 48 -7.91 -1.33 -19.94
N LYS A 49 -8.52 -1.58 -21.09
CA LYS A 49 -9.05 -2.91 -21.46
C LYS A 49 -7.97 -3.97 -21.72
N ASP A 50 -6.69 -3.61 -21.64
CA ASP A 50 -5.58 -4.54 -21.72
C ASP A 50 -5.06 -4.98 -20.32
N ASP A 51 -5.48 -4.27 -19.28
CA ASP A 51 -4.96 -4.45 -17.93
C ASP A 51 -5.65 -5.58 -17.17
N PHE A 52 -4.84 -6.31 -16.42
CA PHE A 52 -5.30 -7.18 -15.33
C PHE A 52 -5.19 -6.44 -14.00
N VAL A 53 -6.28 -6.45 -13.24
CA VAL A 53 -6.38 -5.75 -11.95
C VAL A 53 -6.55 -6.76 -10.82
N LEU A 54 -5.72 -6.62 -9.78
CA LEU A 54 -5.92 -7.26 -8.48
C LEU A 54 -6.59 -6.26 -7.53
N GLU A 55 -7.79 -6.57 -7.09
CA GLU A 55 -8.45 -5.83 -6.01
C GLU A 55 -8.26 -6.51 -4.67
N ILE A 56 -7.93 -5.72 -3.64
CA ILE A 56 -7.77 -6.23 -2.27
C ILE A 56 -8.90 -5.70 -1.41
N GLY A 57 -9.71 -6.62 -0.83
CA GLY A 57 -10.84 -6.29 0.00
C GLY A 57 -11.99 -5.63 -0.77
N PRO A 58 -12.64 -6.34 -1.71
CA PRO A 58 -13.73 -5.78 -2.53
C PRO A 58 -14.96 -5.38 -1.70
N GLY A 59 -15.08 -5.89 -0.47
CA GLY A 59 -16.23 -5.65 0.37
C GLY A 59 -17.51 -6.23 -0.26
N ILE A 60 -18.49 -5.39 -0.53
CA ILE A 60 -19.73 -5.80 -1.25
C ILE A 60 -19.61 -5.70 -2.78
N GLY A 61 -18.41 -5.41 -3.31
CA GLY A 61 -18.15 -5.30 -4.74
C GLY A 61 -18.33 -3.90 -5.34
N THR A 62 -18.42 -2.87 -4.50
CA THR A 62 -18.67 -1.48 -4.99
C THR A 62 -17.62 -1.01 -5.98
N MET A 63 -16.35 -1.09 -5.63
CA MET A 63 -15.25 -0.66 -6.51
C MET A 63 -15.01 -1.70 -7.61
N THR A 64 -15.22 -3.00 -7.31
CA THR A 64 -15.08 -4.10 -8.27
C THR A 64 -15.89 -3.88 -9.54
N GLN A 65 -17.14 -3.38 -9.43
CA GLN A 65 -18.00 -3.09 -10.57
C GLN A 65 -17.35 -2.07 -11.53
N TYR A 66 -16.78 -1.00 -11.00
CA TYR A 66 -16.09 0.04 -11.78
C TYR A 66 -14.77 -0.48 -12.38
N LEU A 67 -14.03 -1.27 -11.63
CA LEU A 67 -12.81 -1.92 -12.12
C LEU A 67 -13.12 -2.88 -13.27
N ALA A 68 -14.17 -3.68 -13.16
CA ALA A 68 -14.59 -4.63 -14.19
C ALA A 68 -15.01 -3.94 -15.50
N ASP A 69 -15.67 -2.76 -15.38
CA ASP A 69 -16.00 -1.96 -16.58
C ASP A 69 -14.76 -1.34 -17.22
N ALA A 70 -13.69 -1.08 -16.48
CA ALA A 70 -12.47 -0.45 -17.02
C ALA A 70 -11.43 -1.48 -17.49
N ALA A 71 -11.25 -2.59 -16.78
CA ALA A 71 -10.19 -3.57 -17.00
C ALA A 71 -10.57 -4.66 -18.02
N ARG A 72 -9.55 -5.41 -18.45
CA ARG A 72 -9.72 -6.68 -19.16
C ARG A 72 -10.27 -7.76 -18.23
N GLU A 73 -9.65 -7.91 -17.05
CA GLU A 73 -9.99 -8.90 -16.04
C GLU A 73 -9.68 -8.36 -14.65
N VAL A 74 -10.53 -8.70 -13.67
CA VAL A 74 -10.36 -8.35 -12.26
C VAL A 74 -10.34 -9.64 -11.43
N THR A 75 -9.33 -9.78 -10.58
CA THR A 75 -9.35 -10.77 -9.50
C THR A 75 -9.42 -10.04 -8.17
N ALA A 76 -10.45 -10.34 -7.38
CA ALA A 76 -10.67 -9.74 -6.07
C ALA A 76 -10.37 -10.75 -4.96
N VAL A 77 -9.60 -10.36 -3.93
CA VAL A 77 -9.28 -11.21 -2.77
C VAL A 77 -10.00 -10.68 -1.54
N GLU A 78 -10.92 -11.47 -0.96
CA GLU A 78 -11.75 -11.12 0.19
C GLU A 78 -11.51 -12.08 1.36
N ILE A 79 -11.29 -11.54 2.55
CA ILE A 79 -11.02 -12.32 3.76
C ILE A 79 -12.29 -12.67 4.54
N ASP A 80 -13.36 -11.87 4.39
CA ASP A 80 -14.62 -12.07 5.11
C ASP A 80 -15.51 -13.05 4.35
N ASP A 81 -15.69 -14.26 4.88
CA ASP A 81 -16.55 -15.30 4.33
C ASP A 81 -18.02 -14.86 4.18
N ALA A 82 -18.49 -13.98 5.06
CA ALA A 82 -19.85 -13.43 4.99
C ALA A 82 -20.10 -12.55 3.74
N LEU A 83 -19.03 -12.00 3.14
CA LEU A 83 -19.12 -11.19 1.93
C LEU A 83 -19.14 -12.03 0.64
N ILE A 84 -18.67 -13.26 0.66
CA ILE A 84 -18.58 -14.08 -0.56
C ILE A 84 -19.94 -14.29 -1.25
N PRO A 85 -21.05 -14.67 -0.54
CA PRO A 85 -22.36 -14.77 -1.18
C PRO A 85 -22.89 -13.44 -1.72
N ILE A 86 -22.55 -12.33 -1.05
CA ILE A 86 -22.93 -10.99 -1.49
C ILE A 86 -22.22 -10.65 -2.79
N LEU A 87 -20.91 -10.90 -2.87
CA LEU A 87 -20.09 -10.67 -4.07
C LEU A 87 -20.60 -11.50 -5.26
N GLN A 88 -21.00 -12.76 -5.05
CA GLN A 88 -21.59 -13.60 -6.08
C GLN A 88 -22.89 -13.01 -6.68
N ASP A 89 -23.70 -12.34 -5.87
CA ASP A 89 -24.92 -11.68 -6.33
C ASP A 89 -24.65 -10.32 -6.98
N THR A 90 -23.80 -9.49 -6.34
CA THR A 90 -23.55 -8.12 -6.78
C THR A 90 -22.69 -8.03 -8.03
N LEU A 91 -21.90 -9.07 -8.32
CA LEU A 91 -20.98 -9.12 -9.45
C LEU A 91 -21.41 -10.07 -10.57
N LYS A 92 -22.58 -10.70 -10.46
CA LYS A 92 -23.06 -11.72 -11.43
C LYS A 92 -23.22 -11.21 -12.87
N GLU A 93 -23.33 -9.90 -13.07
CA GLU A 93 -23.46 -9.28 -14.38
C GLU A 93 -22.10 -9.00 -15.05
N TRP A 94 -20.98 -9.27 -14.37
CA TRP A 94 -19.62 -9.09 -14.87
C TRP A 94 -18.92 -10.45 -15.00
N ASP A 95 -18.71 -10.89 -16.23
CA ASP A 95 -18.09 -12.18 -16.57
C ASP A 95 -16.55 -12.13 -16.49
N ASN A 96 -15.98 -10.93 -16.41
CA ASN A 96 -14.53 -10.69 -16.29
C ASN A 96 -14.05 -10.53 -14.84
N VAL A 97 -14.86 -10.92 -13.84
CA VAL A 97 -14.50 -10.84 -12.42
C VAL A 97 -14.37 -12.23 -11.81
N SER A 98 -13.30 -12.47 -11.08
CA SER A 98 -13.13 -13.63 -10.23
C SER A 98 -12.89 -13.23 -8.78
N VAL A 99 -13.51 -13.95 -7.83
CA VAL A 99 -13.36 -13.69 -6.39
C VAL A 99 -12.66 -14.87 -5.74
N ILE A 100 -11.59 -14.57 -4.98
CA ILE A 100 -10.85 -15.54 -4.17
C ILE A 100 -11.16 -15.24 -2.70
N HIS A 101 -11.69 -16.24 -1.97
CA HIS A 101 -11.79 -16.14 -0.52
C HIS A 101 -10.43 -16.45 0.10
N GLY A 102 -9.81 -15.46 0.76
CA GLY A 102 -8.49 -15.62 1.34
C GLY A 102 -7.92 -14.37 2.00
N ASP A 103 -6.83 -14.57 2.72
CA ASP A 103 -6.02 -13.51 3.31
C ASP A 103 -4.96 -13.06 2.30
N ILE A 104 -4.99 -11.80 1.89
CA ILE A 104 -4.05 -11.25 0.91
C ILE A 104 -2.58 -11.42 1.33
N LEU A 105 -2.28 -11.36 2.63
CA LEU A 105 -0.92 -11.56 3.14
C LEU A 105 -0.41 -13.00 3.02
N LYS A 106 -1.32 -13.95 2.73
CA LYS A 106 -1.02 -15.38 2.53
C LYS A 106 -1.26 -15.83 1.09
N THR A 107 -1.85 -14.97 0.29
CA THR A 107 -2.17 -15.26 -1.11
C THR A 107 -0.91 -15.15 -1.96
N ASP A 108 -0.66 -16.14 -2.79
CA ASP A 108 0.42 -16.11 -3.77
C ASP A 108 0.03 -15.24 -4.97
N ILE A 109 0.31 -13.92 -4.81
CA ILE A 109 -0.02 -12.93 -5.85
C ILE A 109 0.80 -13.15 -7.11
N ARG A 110 2.03 -13.68 -6.99
CA ARG A 110 2.86 -14.00 -8.14
C ARG A 110 2.22 -15.09 -9.00
N LYS A 111 1.71 -16.14 -8.37
CA LYS A 111 0.97 -17.19 -9.06
C LYS A 111 -0.26 -16.63 -9.78
N ILE A 112 -1.01 -15.73 -9.14
CA ILE A 112 -2.15 -15.04 -9.79
C ILE A 112 -1.68 -14.26 -11.03
N ALA A 113 -0.61 -13.49 -10.94
CA ALA A 113 -0.06 -12.73 -12.06
C ALA A 113 0.41 -13.65 -13.20
N ASP A 114 1.06 -14.75 -12.88
CA ASP A 114 1.55 -15.73 -13.86
C ASP A 114 0.39 -16.42 -14.59
N GLU A 115 -0.61 -16.90 -13.87
CA GLU A 115 -1.76 -17.63 -14.42
C GLU A 115 -2.75 -16.71 -15.19
N LYS A 116 -3.02 -15.51 -14.66
CA LYS A 116 -4.05 -14.61 -15.18
C LYS A 116 -3.53 -13.53 -16.10
N ASN A 117 -2.25 -13.17 -15.99
CA ASN A 117 -1.63 -12.11 -16.77
C ASN A 117 -0.32 -12.53 -17.46
N GLN A 118 -0.03 -13.83 -17.53
CA GLN A 118 1.18 -14.37 -18.19
C GLN A 118 2.47 -13.78 -17.62
N GLY A 119 2.52 -13.52 -16.32
CA GLY A 119 3.66 -12.90 -15.64
C GLY A 119 3.90 -11.42 -15.99
N ARG A 120 3.02 -10.79 -16.79
CA ARG A 120 3.09 -9.36 -17.09
C ARG A 120 2.73 -8.52 -15.85
N PRO A 121 3.20 -7.26 -15.78
CA PRO A 121 2.86 -6.37 -14.68
C PRO A 121 1.35 -6.22 -14.48
N ILE A 122 0.93 -6.20 -13.22
CA ILE A 122 -0.46 -6.06 -12.79
C ILE A 122 -0.69 -4.69 -12.15
N LYS A 123 -1.93 -4.21 -12.19
CA LYS A 123 -2.36 -3.06 -11.42
C LYS A 123 -3.07 -3.52 -10.15
N VAL A 124 -2.76 -2.92 -9.01
CA VAL A 124 -3.40 -3.22 -7.74
C VAL A 124 -4.26 -2.05 -7.33
N VAL A 125 -5.54 -2.32 -7.01
CA VAL A 125 -6.45 -1.29 -6.52
C VAL A 125 -7.11 -1.77 -5.23
N ALA A 126 -7.23 -0.91 -4.22
CA ALA A 126 -7.83 -1.30 -2.95
C ALA A 126 -8.37 -0.14 -2.13
N ASN A 127 -9.47 -0.39 -1.41
CA ASN A 127 -9.88 0.39 -0.26
C ASN A 127 -9.41 -0.33 1.01
N LEU A 128 -8.17 -0.03 1.46
CA LEU A 128 -7.51 -0.83 2.49
C LEU A 128 -8.03 -0.54 3.90
N PRO A 129 -8.27 -1.58 4.71
CA PRO A 129 -8.48 -1.42 6.14
C PRO A 129 -7.25 -0.75 6.77
N TYR A 130 -7.47 0.26 7.60
CA TYR A 130 -6.40 1.14 8.11
C TYR A 130 -5.32 0.41 8.92
N TYR A 131 -5.69 -0.66 9.65
CA TYR A 131 -4.76 -1.39 10.51
C TYR A 131 -3.76 -2.27 9.77
N ILE A 132 -4.01 -2.56 8.47
CA ILE A 132 -3.21 -3.51 7.68
C ILE A 132 -2.58 -2.87 6.43
N THR A 133 -2.77 -1.57 6.22
CA THR A 133 -2.28 -0.83 5.05
C THR A 133 -0.79 -1.02 4.81
N THR A 134 0.05 -0.76 5.83
CA THR A 134 1.51 -0.85 5.69
C THR A 134 1.99 -2.27 5.39
N PRO A 135 1.57 -3.33 6.10
CA PRO A 135 1.93 -4.70 5.76
C PRO A 135 1.55 -5.11 4.32
N ILE A 136 0.39 -4.70 3.84
CA ILE A 136 -0.05 -5.04 2.47
C ILE A 136 0.85 -4.35 1.43
N ILE A 137 1.08 -3.03 1.54
CA ILE A 137 1.89 -2.28 0.58
C ILE A 137 3.34 -2.79 0.57
N MET A 138 3.92 -3.03 1.75
CA MET A 138 5.27 -3.57 1.85
C MET A 138 5.36 -4.98 1.30
N GLY A 139 4.37 -5.83 1.58
CA GLY A 139 4.30 -7.18 1.03
C GLY A 139 4.26 -7.20 -0.50
N LEU A 140 3.52 -6.28 -1.14
CA LEU A 140 3.48 -6.14 -2.59
C LEU A 140 4.84 -5.73 -3.18
N PHE A 141 5.58 -4.86 -2.51
CA PHE A 141 6.90 -4.44 -2.98
C PHE A 141 7.99 -5.50 -2.74
N GLU A 142 8.04 -6.08 -1.54
CA GLU A 142 9.09 -7.02 -1.12
C GLU A 142 8.92 -8.42 -1.75
N SER A 143 7.71 -8.80 -2.17
CA SER A 143 7.44 -10.10 -2.79
C SER A 143 7.92 -10.23 -4.24
N HIS A 144 8.49 -9.17 -4.81
CA HIS A 144 8.91 -9.11 -6.22
C HIS A 144 7.82 -9.51 -7.23
N VAL A 145 6.55 -9.33 -6.87
CA VAL A 145 5.44 -9.45 -7.81
C VAL A 145 5.59 -8.37 -8.89
N PRO A 146 5.32 -8.68 -10.16
CA PRO A 146 5.36 -7.68 -11.22
C PRO A 146 4.16 -6.72 -11.09
N VAL A 147 4.30 -5.68 -10.27
CA VAL A 147 3.30 -4.63 -10.10
C VAL A 147 3.71 -3.41 -10.90
N ASP A 148 2.80 -2.88 -11.72
CA ASP A 148 2.96 -1.63 -12.46
C ASP A 148 2.63 -0.42 -11.56
N SER A 149 1.47 -0.48 -10.93
CA SER A 149 1.00 0.57 -10.03
C SER A 149 0.09 0.02 -8.94
N ILE A 150 0.06 0.74 -7.81
CA ILE A 150 -0.81 0.48 -6.67
C ILE A 150 -1.63 1.74 -6.41
N THR A 151 -2.94 1.70 -6.63
CA THR A 151 -3.85 2.80 -6.31
C THR A 151 -4.70 2.40 -5.12
N VAL A 152 -4.44 3.03 -3.97
CA VAL A 152 -5.08 2.62 -2.73
C VAL A 152 -5.70 3.79 -1.98
N MET A 153 -6.83 3.51 -1.34
CA MET A 153 -7.41 4.42 -0.37
C MET A 153 -6.98 4.02 1.03
N VAL A 154 -6.39 4.97 1.74
CA VAL A 154 -5.80 4.80 3.06
C VAL A 154 -6.14 5.98 3.96
N GLN A 155 -5.83 5.92 5.26
CA GLN A 155 -5.93 7.12 6.11
C GLN A 155 -5.09 8.26 5.54
N LYS A 156 -5.63 9.50 5.59
CA LYS A 156 -4.93 10.67 5.06
C LYS A 156 -3.52 10.83 5.66
N GLU A 157 -3.37 10.64 6.96
CA GLU A 157 -2.07 10.69 7.64
C GLU A 157 -1.06 9.68 7.06
N VAL A 158 -1.51 8.48 6.69
CA VAL A 158 -0.66 7.44 6.11
C VAL A 158 -0.24 7.83 4.68
N ALA A 159 -1.17 8.38 3.88
CA ALA A 159 -0.86 8.88 2.54
C ALA A 159 0.13 10.05 2.59
N ASP A 160 -0.11 11.02 3.48
CA ASP A 160 0.80 12.17 3.68
C ASP A 160 2.21 11.68 4.06
N ARG A 161 2.30 10.68 4.94
CA ARG A 161 3.57 10.08 5.37
C ARG A 161 4.33 9.41 4.23
N MET A 162 3.64 8.76 3.28
CA MET A 162 4.28 8.12 2.12
C MET A 162 4.98 9.13 1.20
N GLN A 163 4.45 10.36 1.09
CA GLN A 163 5.01 11.43 0.24
C GLN A 163 6.04 12.31 0.95
N THR A 164 6.12 12.23 2.29
CA THR A 164 6.90 13.17 3.07
C THR A 164 8.40 12.90 2.92
N GLY A 165 9.19 13.98 2.77
CA GLY A 165 10.64 13.97 2.73
C GLY A 165 11.30 14.21 4.09
N PRO A 166 12.68 14.20 4.13
CA PRO A 166 13.48 14.39 5.33
C PRO A 166 13.15 15.68 6.09
N GLY A 167 13.35 15.65 7.42
CA GLY A 167 13.17 16.82 8.30
C GLY A 167 11.73 17.05 8.76
N SER A 168 10.76 16.31 8.25
CA SER A 168 9.37 16.34 8.73
C SER A 168 9.13 15.35 9.87
N LYS A 169 8.21 15.68 10.78
CA LYS A 169 7.75 14.74 11.82
C LYS A 169 7.07 13.48 11.25
N ASP A 170 6.51 13.57 10.05
CA ASP A 170 5.78 12.49 9.39
C ASP A 170 6.69 11.61 8.52
N TYR A 171 7.93 12.04 8.29
CA TYR A 171 8.93 11.25 7.58
C TYR A 171 9.37 10.04 8.40
N GLY A 172 9.47 8.88 7.75
CA GLY A 172 9.79 7.64 8.44
C GLY A 172 10.15 6.48 7.51
N ALA A 173 10.29 5.30 8.09
CA ALA A 173 10.62 4.08 7.34
C ALA A 173 9.62 3.80 6.20
N LEU A 174 8.32 4.10 6.40
CA LEU A 174 7.32 3.95 5.35
C LEU A 174 7.56 4.93 4.18
N SER A 175 7.93 6.18 4.47
CA SER A 175 8.25 7.17 3.43
C SER A 175 9.40 6.69 2.55
N LEU A 176 10.49 6.26 3.17
CA LEU A 176 11.69 5.77 2.50
C LEU A 176 11.41 4.49 1.69
N ALA A 177 10.68 3.55 2.27
CA ALA A 177 10.35 2.31 1.59
C ALA A 177 9.45 2.54 0.37
N VAL A 178 8.39 3.33 0.51
CA VAL A 178 7.52 3.65 -0.62
C VAL A 178 8.30 4.39 -1.70
N GLN A 179 9.09 5.42 -1.35
CA GLN A 179 9.85 6.23 -2.32
C GLN A 179 11.00 5.46 -2.99
N TYR A 180 11.49 4.40 -2.37
CA TYR A 180 12.46 3.49 -2.99
C TYR A 180 11.82 2.64 -4.10
N TYR A 181 10.61 2.11 -3.87
CA TYR A 181 9.96 1.21 -4.82
C TYR A 181 9.08 1.93 -5.84
N ALA A 182 8.52 3.10 -5.49
CA ALA A 182 7.52 3.78 -6.29
C ALA A 182 7.55 5.30 -6.10
N LYS A 183 6.97 6.00 -7.07
CA LYS A 183 6.64 7.43 -6.97
C LYS A 183 5.24 7.56 -6.35
N PRO A 184 5.11 8.10 -5.12
CA PRO A 184 3.81 8.33 -4.50
C PRO A 184 3.17 9.63 -5.00
N GLU A 185 1.83 9.59 -5.24
CA GLU A 185 1.04 10.75 -5.62
C GLU A 185 -0.34 10.68 -4.96
N ILE A 186 -0.69 11.66 -4.11
CA ILE A 186 -2.05 11.79 -3.58
C ILE A 186 -2.94 12.38 -4.66
N VAL A 187 -3.94 11.61 -5.11
CA VAL A 187 -4.85 11.99 -6.21
C VAL A 187 -6.17 12.56 -5.71
N ALA A 188 -6.59 12.20 -4.49
CA ALA A 188 -7.81 12.75 -3.90
C ALA A 188 -7.78 12.67 -2.37
N ASN A 189 -8.38 13.68 -1.72
CA ASN A 189 -8.76 13.60 -0.31
C ASN A 189 -10.22 13.16 -0.23
N VAL A 190 -10.51 12.22 0.68
CA VAL A 190 -11.83 11.59 0.81
C VAL A 190 -12.37 11.79 2.22
N PRO A 191 -13.43 12.61 2.38
CA PRO A 191 -14.00 12.87 3.70
C PRO A 191 -14.79 11.66 4.22
N PRO A 192 -14.97 11.52 5.56
CA PRO A 192 -15.63 10.38 6.17
C PRO A 192 -17.06 10.11 5.72
N ASN A 193 -17.79 11.14 5.25
CA ASN A 193 -19.16 10.99 4.77
C ASN A 193 -19.30 10.23 3.44
N CYS A 194 -18.20 9.96 2.76
CA CYS A 194 -18.17 9.09 1.57
C CYS A 194 -18.22 7.60 1.90
N PHE A 195 -18.31 7.23 3.20
CA PHE A 195 -18.25 5.83 3.63
C PHE A 195 -19.45 5.43 4.50
N MET A 196 -19.75 4.14 4.49
CA MET A 196 -20.70 3.47 5.36
C MET A 196 -20.05 2.21 5.97
N PRO A 197 -19.91 2.14 7.32
CA PRO A 197 -20.08 3.20 8.30
C PRO A 197 -19.03 4.31 8.13
N ARG A 198 -19.28 5.47 8.71
CA ARG A 198 -18.33 6.61 8.65
C ARG A 198 -17.10 6.33 9.52
N PRO A 199 -15.88 6.38 8.96
CA PRO A 199 -14.67 6.34 9.76
C PRO A 199 -14.50 7.62 10.59
N LYS A 200 -13.66 7.56 11.62
CA LYS A 200 -13.41 8.72 12.50
C LYS A 200 -12.47 9.76 11.88
N VAL A 201 -11.70 9.36 10.87
CA VAL A 201 -10.66 10.19 10.22
C VAL A 201 -10.87 10.22 8.72
N GLY A 202 -10.36 11.26 8.05
CA GLY A 202 -10.38 11.35 6.60
C GLY A 202 -9.43 10.35 5.96
N SER A 203 -9.73 9.99 4.73
CA SER A 203 -8.92 9.15 3.86
C SER A 203 -8.29 9.96 2.73
N ALA A 204 -7.36 9.36 2.04
CA ALA A 204 -6.86 9.84 0.77
C ALA A 204 -6.69 8.67 -0.20
N VAL A 205 -6.90 8.92 -1.47
CA VAL A 205 -6.48 8.03 -2.55
C VAL A 205 -5.06 8.39 -2.92
N ILE A 206 -4.16 7.42 -2.87
CA ILE A 206 -2.76 7.58 -3.25
C ILE A 206 -2.43 6.57 -4.35
N ARG A 207 -1.76 7.02 -5.40
CA ARG A 207 -1.18 6.20 -6.44
C ARG A 207 0.32 6.05 -6.20
N LEU A 208 0.81 4.83 -6.28
CA LEU A 208 2.20 4.45 -6.18
C LEU A 208 2.61 3.85 -7.54
N THR A 209 3.26 4.63 -8.38
CA THR A 209 3.75 4.17 -9.69
C THR A 209 5.13 3.56 -9.51
N ARG A 210 5.28 2.27 -9.81
CA ARG A 210 6.54 1.55 -9.57
C ARG A 210 7.67 2.15 -10.42
N HIS A 211 8.84 2.31 -9.80
CA HIS A 211 10.04 2.68 -10.52
C HIS A 211 10.52 1.52 -11.40
N GLN A 212 10.95 1.80 -12.63
CA GLN A 212 11.61 0.83 -13.48
C GLN A 212 12.97 0.41 -12.90
N ASN A 213 13.68 1.38 -12.34
CA ASN A 213 14.92 1.17 -11.59
C ASN A 213 14.81 1.91 -10.25
N PRO A 214 15.29 1.33 -9.15
CA PRO A 214 15.33 2.03 -7.87
C PRO A 214 16.07 3.38 -8.01
N PRO A 215 15.62 4.45 -7.32
CA PRO A 215 16.25 5.77 -7.39
C PRO A 215 17.68 5.79 -6.81
N VAL A 216 18.00 4.82 -5.97
CA VAL A 216 19.35 4.58 -5.45
C VAL A 216 19.68 3.10 -5.56
N GLN A 217 20.97 2.79 -5.71
CA GLN A 217 21.48 1.42 -5.68
C GLN A 217 22.34 1.26 -4.43
N ALA A 218 22.02 0.28 -3.60
CA ALA A 218 22.83 -0.11 -2.45
C ALA A 218 23.45 -1.49 -2.70
N LYS A 219 24.69 -1.72 -2.29
CA LYS A 219 25.38 -3.02 -2.38
C LYS A 219 24.60 -4.13 -1.67
N ASP A 220 23.93 -3.80 -0.56
CA ASP A 220 23.01 -4.67 0.19
C ASP A 220 21.73 -3.91 0.55
N GLU A 221 20.70 -4.07 -0.29
CA GLU A 221 19.36 -3.46 -0.08
C GLU A 221 18.75 -3.89 1.28
N LYS A 222 18.90 -5.16 1.65
CA LYS A 222 18.37 -5.65 2.93
C LYS A 222 19.02 -4.98 4.12
N LEU A 223 20.34 -4.74 4.04
CA LEU A 223 21.07 -4.01 5.08
C LEU A 223 20.60 -2.56 5.14
N MET A 224 20.44 -1.88 4.00
CA MET A 224 19.92 -0.52 3.94
C MET A 224 18.56 -0.41 4.65
N PHE A 225 17.61 -1.29 4.36
CA PHE A 225 16.31 -1.28 5.04
C PHE A 225 16.37 -1.64 6.51
N ARG A 226 17.32 -2.49 6.95
CA ARG A 226 17.58 -2.72 8.39
C ARG A 226 18.08 -1.46 9.08
N ILE A 227 19.00 -0.72 8.45
CA ILE A 227 19.52 0.56 8.99
C ILE A 227 18.37 1.58 9.09
N ILE A 228 17.54 1.71 8.05
CA ILE A 228 16.36 2.56 8.06
C ILE A 228 15.45 2.20 9.24
N ARG A 229 15.02 0.95 9.37
CA ARG A 229 14.15 0.51 10.48
C ARG A 229 14.76 0.78 11.85
N ALA A 230 16.02 0.44 12.05
CA ALA A 230 16.73 0.70 13.30
C ALA A 230 16.76 2.19 13.67
N SER A 231 16.97 3.07 12.67
CA SER A 231 16.98 4.51 12.85
C SER A 231 15.65 5.08 13.33
N PHE A 232 14.54 4.56 12.80
CA PHE A 232 13.20 5.06 13.14
C PHE A 232 12.58 4.38 14.35
N ASN A 233 13.02 3.17 14.74
CA ASN A 233 12.62 2.54 15.99
C ASN A 233 13.08 3.34 17.22
N GLN A 234 14.15 4.11 17.10
CA GLN A 234 14.67 4.98 18.16
C GLN A 234 14.78 6.45 17.70
N ARG A 235 13.73 6.97 17.07
CA ARG A 235 13.65 8.27 16.41
C ARG A 235 14.27 9.45 17.16
N ARG A 236 14.14 9.49 18.51
CA ARG A 236 14.68 10.56 19.37
C ARG A 236 16.20 10.47 19.61
N LYS A 237 16.84 9.37 19.26
CA LYS A 237 18.29 9.16 19.41
C LYS A 237 19.05 9.58 18.15
N THR A 238 20.33 9.88 18.32
CA THR A 238 21.24 10.00 17.16
C THR A 238 21.37 8.64 16.48
N LEU A 239 21.73 8.64 15.20
CA LEU A 239 21.90 7.42 14.40
C LEU A 239 22.84 6.42 15.10
N ALA A 240 23.99 6.88 15.61
CA ALA A 240 24.96 6.06 16.33
C ALA A 240 24.36 5.40 17.60
N ASN A 241 23.62 6.16 18.39
CA ASN A 241 22.99 5.66 19.61
C ASN A 241 21.78 4.77 19.35
N GLY A 242 21.04 5.02 18.27
CA GLY A 242 19.92 4.20 17.83
C GLY A 242 20.36 2.84 17.32
N SER A 243 21.40 2.83 16.51
CA SER A 243 21.94 1.61 15.87
C SER A 243 22.55 0.65 16.88
N LYS A 244 23.29 1.14 17.90
CA LYS A 244 23.87 0.32 18.97
C LYS A 244 22.83 -0.56 19.69
N ASN A 245 21.61 -0.06 19.86
CA ASN A 245 20.54 -0.74 20.58
C ASN A 245 19.63 -1.57 19.67
N SER A 246 19.96 -1.68 18.40
CA SER A 246 19.16 -2.45 17.43
C SER A 246 19.58 -3.92 17.44
N GLN A 247 18.62 -4.81 17.65
CA GLN A 247 18.86 -6.25 17.48
C GLN A 247 19.08 -6.65 16.02
N GLU A 248 18.71 -5.78 15.08
CA GLU A 248 18.83 -6.03 13.64
C GLU A 248 20.19 -5.67 13.07
N LEU A 249 20.99 -4.86 13.79
CA LEU A 249 22.30 -4.37 13.34
C LEU A 249 23.41 -4.88 14.28
N GLN A 250 24.40 -5.56 13.70
CA GLN A 250 25.54 -6.12 14.45
C GLN A 250 26.78 -5.22 14.29
N PHE A 251 26.61 -3.89 14.49
CA PHE A 251 27.70 -2.93 14.41
C PHE A 251 27.94 -2.26 15.77
N THR A 252 29.22 -2.03 16.07
CA THR A 252 29.58 -1.27 17.26
C THR A 252 29.26 0.21 17.06
N LYS A 253 29.21 0.97 18.16
CA LYS A 253 29.00 2.41 18.08
C LYS A 253 30.09 3.11 17.27
N GLU A 254 31.34 2.68 17.47
CA GLU A 254 32.51 3.19 16.78
C GLU A 254 32.43 2.99 15.26
N GLN A 255 31.99 1.80 14.82
CA GLN A 255 31.76 1.50 13.41
C GLN A 255 30.67 2.39 12.82
N VAL A 256 29.58 2.65 13.56
CA VAL A 256 28.51 3.55 13.09
C VAL A 256 29.00 4.99 13.01
N GLU A 257 29.78 5.48 13.98
CA GLU A 257 30.36 6.83 13.97
C GLU A 257 31.36 7.00 12.82
N GLN A 258 32.16 5.97 12.55
CA GLN A 258 33.06 5.93 11.39
C GLN A 258 32.26 6.04 10.08
N ALA A 259 31.24 5.21 9.88
CA ALA A 259 30.40 5.25 8.67
C ALA A 259 29.73 6.62 8.47
N ILE A 260 29.21 7.23 9.54
CA ILE A 260 28.62 8.58 9.51
C ILE A 260 29.69 9.60 9.04
N THR A 261 30.91 9.52 9.57
CA THR A 261 32.01 10.43 9.21
C THR A 261 32.45 10.25 7.75
N GLU A 262 32.57 9.00 7.28
CA GLU A 262 32.92 8.68 5.89
C GLU A 262 31.84 9.15 4.88
N CYS A 263 30.57 9.18 5.30
CA CYS A 263 29.48 9.81 4.53
C CYS A 263 29.50 11.34 4.56
N GLY A 264 30.43 11.98 5.29
CA GLY A 264 30.45 13.43 5.47
C GLY A 264 29.31 13.99 6.31
N LEU A 265 28.71 13.16 7.17
CA LEU A 265 27.56 13.53 7.99
C LEU A 265 27.98 13.89 9.42
N PRO A 266 27.24 14.77 10.11
CA PRO A 266 27.54 15.11 11.49
C PRO A 266 27.19 13.96 12.44
N LEU A 267 28.04 13.69 13.46
CA LEU A 267 27.87 12.59 14.41
C LEU A 267 26.56 12.66 15.23
N ASN A 268 25.98 13.84 15.37
CA ASN A 268 24.72 14.05 16.08
C ASN A 268 23.48 13.86 15.18
N ILE A 269 23.68 13.45 13.91
CA ILE A 269 22.57 13.28 12.96
C ILE A 269 21.55 12.23 13.46
N ARG A 270 20.29 12.46 13.15
CA ARG A 270 19.19 11.51 13.40
C ARG A 270 18.70 10.92 12.08
N GLY A 271 18.13 9.71 12.13
CA GLY A 271 17.59 9.04 10.93
C GLY A 271 16.55 9.87 10.18
N GLU A 272 15.76 10.69 10.88
CA GLU A 272 14.74 11.56 10.27
C GLU A 272 15.30 12.69 9.39
N ALA A 273 16.59 12.98 9.47
CA ALA A 273 17.25 13.98 8.66
C ALA A 273 17.93 13.40 7.40
N LEU A 274 18.03 12.08 7.31
CA LEU A 274 18.74 11.40 6.22
C LEU A 274 17.83 11.20 5.00
N THR A 275 18.41 11.41 3.82
CA THR A 275 17.79 11.06 2.54
C THR A 275 17.97 9.56 2.23
N LEU A 276 17.28 9.08 1.21
CA LEU A 276 17.41 7.70 0.73
C LEU A 276 18.84 7.41 0.22
N GLU A 277 19.45 8.39 -0.49
CA GLU A 277 20.82 8.31 -0.98
C GLU A 277 21.84 8.19 0.17
N GLN A 278 21.61 8.93 1.25
CA GLN A 278 22.46 8.87 2.42
C GLN A 278 22.34 7.53 3.16
N PHE A 279 21.13 6.95 3.21
CA PHE A 279 20.95 5.60 3.74
C PHE A 279 21.63 4.53 2.87
N ALA A 280 21.59 4.67 1.54
CA ALA A 280 22.29 3.76 0.63
C ALA A 280 23.82 3.86 0.81
N ALA A 281 24.37 5.08 0.86
CA ALA A 281 25.80 5.30 1.09
C ALA A 281 26.27 4.71 2.44
N LEU A 282 25.50 4.92 3.52
CA LEU A 282 25.78 4.31 4.82
C LEU A 282 25.79 2.78 4.74
N ALA A 283 24.83 2.20 4.04
CA ALA A 283 24.73 0.73 3.87
C ALA A 283 25.96 0.19 3.13
N ASP A 284 26.42 0.89 2.10
CA ASP A 284 27.59 0.50 1.31
C ASP A 284 28.87 0.50 2.13
N ILE A 285 29.07 1.52 2.96
CA ILE A 285 30.20 1.59 3.89
C ILE A 285 30.15 0.44 4.90
N PHE A 286 28.96 0.12 5.45
CA PHE A 286 28.82 -1.00 6.36
C PHE A 286 29.09 -2.37 5.69
N VAL A 287 28.82 -2.51 4.39
CA VAL A 287 29.20 -3.72 3.64
C VAL A 287 30.71 -3.83 3.55
N ASP A 288 31.41 -2.72 3.30
CA ASP A 288 32.87 -2.68 3.15
C ASP A 288 33.61 -2.88 4.50
N MET A 289 32.94 -2.69 5.65
CA MET A 289 33.49 -2.91 6.98
C MET A 289 33.39 -4.38 7.49
N LYS A 290 32.68 -5.24 6.76
CA LYS A 290 32.54 -6.68 7.08
C LYS A 290 33.67 -7.49 6.51
#